data_15af404f52e77ca0f51ea18e5b23f0b0
#
_entry.id   15af404f52e77ca0f51ea18e5b23f0b0
#
_cell.length_a   1.000
_cell.length_b   1.000
_cell.length_c   1.000
_cell.angle_alpha   90.00
_cell.angle_beta   90.00
_cell.angle_gamma   90.00
#
_symmetry.space_group_name_H-M   'P 1'
#
loop_
_entity.id
_entity.type
_entity.pdbx_description
1 polymer ?
#
loop_
_entity_poly.entity_id
_entity_poly.type
_entity_poly.pdbx_seq_one_letter_code
_entity_poly.pdbx_strand_id
1 'polypeptide(L)'
;MIVMEIELIRTKKKEWGVDGMLRIRGEKVCDTVEHPTKYLPEGRYELRCGRHPFRRGDGPMLSLKGEIIVGENACPGLVIHSAYTYHKLCERLRKTWERGQSVVLKIR
;
A
#
# COMPACT_ATOMS: atom_id res chain seq x y z
N MET A 1 -8.59 4.63 20.98
CA MET A 1 -7.78 5.11 19.84
C MET A 1 -8.43 4.69 18.53
N ILE A 2 -8.58 5.62 17.61
CA ILE A 2 -9.12 5.32 16.29
C ILE A 2 -7.99 4.81 15.40
N VAL A 3 -8.23 3.70 14.74
CA VAL A 3 -7.27 3.09 13.83
C VAL A 3 -7.84 3.12 12.42
N MET A 4 -7.05 3.65 11.48
CA MET A 4 -7.37 3.56 10.07
C MET A 4 -6.78 2.26 9.54
N GLU A 5 -7.63 1.39 9.01
CA GLU A 5 -7.20 0.13 8.42
C GLU A 5 -7.18 0.25 6.90
N ILE A 6 -6.03 -0.05 6.31
CA ILE A 6 -5.90 -0.18 4.86
C ILE A 6 -5.83 -1.66 4.56
N GLU A 7 -6.64 -2.13 3.64
CA GLU A 7 -6.60 -3.52 3.21
C GLU A 7 -5.86 -3.64 1.87
N LEU A 8 -4.89 -4.53 1.82
CA LEU A 8 -4.28 -4.96 0.57
C LEU A 8 -4.91 -6.30 0.19
N ILE A 9 -5.63 -6.30 -0.91
CA ILE A 9 -6.29 -7.50 -1.40
C ILE A 9 -5.58 -7.92 -2.68
N ARG A 10 -4.92 -9.07 -2.64
CA ARG A 10 -4.22 -9.62 -3.80
C ARG A 10 -5.24 -10.30 -4.70
N THR A 11 -5.21 -9.94 -5.98
CA THR A 11 -6.20 -10.41 -6.95
C THR A 11 -5.63 -11.42 -7.94
N LYS A 12 -4.33 -11.32 -8.27
CA LYS A 12 -3.74 -12.18 -9.28
C LYS A 12 -2.25 -12.37 -9.00
N LYS A 13 -1.84 -13.61 -8.87
CA LYS A 13 -0.45 -13.97 -8.64
C LYS A 13 0.08 -14.69 -9.88
N LYS A 14 1.05 -14.11 -10.54
CA LYS A 14 1.66 -14.62 -11.78
C LYS A 14 3.18 -14.48 -11.72
N GLU A 15 3.84 -14.98 -12.77
CA GLU A 15 5.31 -14.91 -12.89
C GLU A 15 5.84 -13.48 -12.88
N TRP A 16 5.09 -12.54 -13.44
CA TRP A 16 5.49 -11.13 -13.52
C TRP A 16 5.31 -10.35 -12.23
N GLY A 17 4.51 -10.85 -11.31
CA GLY A 17 4.22 -10.14 -10.08
C GLY A 17 2.90 -10.54 -9.46
N VAL A 18 2.56 -9.87 -8.39
CA VAL A 18 1.30 -10.04 -7.68
C VAL A 18 0.49 -8.76 -7.83
N ASP A 19 -0.59 -8.83 -8.59
CA ASP A 19 -1.51 -7.72 -8.74
C ASP A 19 -2.46 -7.69 -7.54
N GLY A 20 -2.82 -6.48 -7.12
CA GLY A 20 -3.74 -6.30 -6.02
C GLY A 20 -4.36 -4.92 -6.00
N MET A 21 -5.03 -4.62 -4.93
CA MET A 21 -5.64 -3.30 -4.71
C MET A 21 -5.58 -2.93 -3.23
N LEU A 22 -5.55 -1.63 -2.97
CA LEU A 22 -5.69 -1.10 -1.61
C LEU A 22 -7.11 -0.59 -1.44
N ARG A 23 -7.69 -0.91 -0.28
CA ARG A 23 -9.00 -0.42 0.13
C ARG A 23 -8.91 0.27 1.48
N ILE A 24 -9.67 1.34 1.62
CA ILE A 24 -9.86 2.01 2.90
C ILE A 24 -11.36 2.11 3.12
N ARG A 25 -11.83 1.55 4.24
CA ARG A 25 -13.26 1.52 4.59
C ARG A 25 -14.12 0.89 3.50
N GLY A 26 -13.58 -0.17 2.86
CA GLY A 26 -14.29 -0.89 1.81
C GLY A 26 -14.23 -0.24 0.42
N GLU A 27 -13.67 0.95 0.30
CA GLU A 27 -13.54 1.65 -0.96
C GLU A 27 -12.15 1.48 -1.56
N LYS A 28 -12.09 1.16 -2.84
CA LYS A 28 -10.83 1.02 -3.56
C LYS A 28 -10.14 2.39 -3.67
N VAL A 29 -8.88 2.43 -3.28
CA VAL A 29 -8.04 3.63 -3.35
C VAL A 29 -7.13 3.59 -4.56
N CYS A 30 -6.48 2.46 -4.80
CA CYS A 30 -5.55 2.30 -5.92
C CYS A 30 -5.29 0.83 -6.19
N ASP A 31 -4.58 0.57 -7.28
CA ASP A 31 -4.06 -0.75 -7.60
C ASP A 31 -2.63 -0.89 -7.10
N THR A 32 -2.16 -2.13 -6.96
CA THR A 32 -0.82 -2.42 -6.50
C THR A 32 -0.16 -3.52 -7.32
N VAL A 33 1.17 -3.51 -7.31
CA VAL A 33 2.00 -4.58 -7.86
C VAL A 33 3.09 -4.89 -6.85
N GLU A 34 3.33 -6.17 -6.61
CA GLU A 34 4.39 -6.66 -5.75
C GLU A 34 5.29 -7.64 -6.51
N HIS A 35 6.50 -7.83 -6.01
CA HIS A 35 7.44 -8.81 -6.58
C HIS A 35 6.81 -10.21 -6.55
N PRO A 36 6.98 -11.03 -7.58
CA PRO A 36 6.30 -12.34 -7.67
C PRO A 36 6.70 -13.34 -6.59
N THR A 37 7.88 -13.20 -5.98
CA THR A 37 8.37 -14.13 -4.96
C THR A 37 8.76 -13.45 -3.65
N LYS A 38 8.95 -12.14 -3.64
CA LYS A 38 9.42 -11.38 -2.47
C LYS A 38 8.34 -10.49 -1.88
N TYR A 39 7.09 -10.89 -2.00
CA TYR A 39 5.99 -10.16 -1.40
C TYR A 39 5.88 -10.49 0.09
N LEU A 40 5.30 -9.56 0.84
CA LEU A 40 5.13 -9.72 2.28
C LEU A 40 4.10 -10.80 2.61
N PRO A 41 4.30 -11.52 3.72
CA PRO A 41 3.29 -12.46 4.21
C PRO A 41 1.97 -11.76 4.53
N GLU A 42 0.87 -12.50 4.48
CA GLU A 42 -0.40 -12.03 4.99
C GLU A 42 -0.28 -11.67 6.46
N GLY A 43 -1.00 -10.65 6.90
CA GLY A 43 -0.97 -10.22 8.29
C GLY A 43 -1.29 -8.75 8.47
N ARG A 44 -1.07 -8.27 9.68
CA ARG A 44 -1.28 -6.87 10.05
C ARG A 44 0.05 -6.21 10.29
N TYR A 45 0.22 -5.03 9.71
CA TYR A 45 1.45 -4.24 9.81
C TYR A 45 1.10 -2.82 10.20
N GLU A 46 1.72 -2.31 11.25
CA GLU A 46 1.57 -0.92 11.61
C GLU A 46 2.42 -0.05 10.68
N LEU A 47 1.81 0.97 10.09
CA LEU A 47 2.50 1.96 9.28
C LEU A 47 2.75 3.18 10.15
N ARG A 48 4.00 3.62 10.22
CA ARG A 48 4.41 4.73 11.07
C ARG A 48 4.65 6.00 10.29
N CYS A 49 4.31 7.11 10.91
CA CYS A 49 4.62 8.42 10.37
C CYS A 49 6.13 8.62 10.36
N GLY A 50 6.65 9.02 9.22
CA GLY A 50 8.07 9.27 9.04
C GLY A 50 8.32 10.08 7.79
N ARG A 51 9.60 10.23 7.45
CA ARG A 51 10.00 10.97 6.25
C ARG A 51 9.40 10.33 4.99
N HIS A 52 9.37 9.01 4.98
CA HIS A 52 8.75 8.21 3.93
C HIS A 52 7.74 7.29 4.63
N PRO A 53 6.43 7.58 4.56
CA PRO A 53 5.40 6.88 5.34
C PRO A 53 5.39 5.36 5.23
N PHE A 54 5.78 4.83 4.11
CA PHE A 54 5.73 3.38 3.89
C PHE A 54 7.12 2.75 3.83
N ARG A 55 8.09 3.40 4.44
CA ARG A 55 9.45 2.94 4.39
C ARG A 55 9.67 1.66 5.18
N ARG A 56 10.51 0.77 4.65
CA ARG A 56 10.95 -0.43 5.36
C ARG A 56 11.62 -0.04 6.68
N GLY A 57 11.30 -0.70 7.76
CA GLY A 57 11.75 -0.32 9.09
C GLY A 57 10.67 0.41 9.87
N ASP A 58 9.81 1.14 9.18
CA ASP A 58 8.61 1.75 9.75
C ASP A 58 7.36 0.94 9.43
N GLY A 59 7.53 -0.14 8.70
CA GLY A 59 6.47 -1.00 8.19
C GLY A 59 6.75 -1.41 6.75
N PRO A 60 5.79 -2.06 6.07
CA PRO A 60 5.91 -2.41 4.65
C PRO A 60 6.12 -1.15 3.80
N MET A 61 6.94 -1.26 2.77
CA MET A 61 7.21 -0.13 1.89
C MET A 61 6.18 -0.03 0.77
N LEU A 62 5.33 0.97 0.87
CA LEU A 62 4.47 1.40 -0.23
C LEU A 62 5.17 2.55 -0.91
N SER A 63 5.70 2.36 -2.10
CA SER A 63 6.48 3.41 -2.75
C SER A 63 6.61 3.16 -4.25
N LEU A 64 7.38 4.02 -4.89
CA LEU A 64 7.70 3.87 -6.31
C LEU A 64 8.63 2.69 -6.57
N LYS A 65 9.47 2.34 -5.60
CA LYS A 65 10.46 1.25 -5.72
C LYS A 65 10.48 0.40 -4.45
N GLY A 66 9.35 0.29 -3.79
CA GLY A 66 9.24 -0.44 -2.55
C GLY A 66 8.75 -1.86 -2.72
N GLU A 67 8.38 -2.46 -1.61
CA GLU A 67 7.84 -3.82 -1.59
C GLU A 67 6.43 -3.85 -2.20
N ILE A 68 5.69 -2.76 -2.06
CA ILE A 68 4.35 -2.62 -2.63
C ILE A 68 4.33 -1.34 -3.47
N ILE A 69 4.19 -1.50 -4.78
CA ILE A 69 4.15 -0.37 -5.70
C ILE A 69 2.69 -0.03 -5.97
N VAL A 70 2.33 1.22 -5.73
CA VAL A 70 0.97 1.72 -5.92
C VAL A 70 0.82 2.43 -7.25
N GLY A 71 -0.40 2.44 -7.79
CA GLY A 71 -0.68 3.11 -9.05
C GLY A 71 -2.04 2.72 -9.60
N GLU A 72 -2.20 2.85 -10.90
CA GLU A 72 -3.39 2.39 -11.63
C GLU A 72 -2.99 1.21 -12.51
N ASN A 73 -3.73 0.14 -12.45
CA ASN A 73 -3.43 -1.05 -13.26
C ASN A 73 -3.69 -0.77 -14.73
N ALA A 74 -2.63 -0.83 -15.54
CA ALA A 74 -2.71 -0.64 -16.99
C ALA A 74 -2.87 -1.99 -17.70
N CYS A 75 -2.19 -3.01 -17.20
CA CYS A 75 -2.28 -4.38 -17.64
C CYS A 75 -1.70 -5.27 -16.54
N PRO A 76 -1.89 -6.59 -16.58
CA PRO A 76 -1.35 -7.47 -15.55
C PRO A 76 0.14 -7.25 -15.32
N GLY A 77 0.52 -7.00 -14.06
CA GLY A 77 1.90 -6.77 -13.67
C GLY A 77 2.43 -5.36 -13.86
N LEU A 78 1.62 -4.43 -14.35
CA LEU A 78 2.05 -3.06 -14.62
C LEU A 78 1.07 -2.04 -14.04
N VAL A 79 1.58 -1.13 -13.23
CA VAL A 79 0.83 0.04 -12.77
C VAL A 79 1.44 1.30 -13.37
N ILE A 80 0.58 2.28 -13.66
CA ILE A 80 0.97 3.61 -14.16
C ILE A 80 0.55 4.66 -13.14
N HIS A 81 0.99 5.92 -13.35
CA HIS A 81 0.71 7.05 -12.45
C HIS A 81 1.12 6.77 -11.00
N SER A 82 2.19 5.99 -10.82
CA SER A 82 2.63 5.54 -9.51
C SER A 82 3.04 6.70 -8.60
N ALA A 83 3.76 7.69 -9.11
CA ALA A 83 4.17 8.85 -8.33
C ALA A 83 2.97 9.64 -7.82
N TYR A 84 2.03 9.92 -8.70
CA TYR A 84 0.81 10.65 -8.35
C TYR A 84 0.00 9.92 -7.29
N THR A 85 -0.23 8.62 -7.51
CA THR A 85 -0.97 7.77 -6.58
C THR A 85 -0.29 7.70 -5.21
N TYR A 86 1.01 7.52 -5.21
CA TYR A 86 1.81 7.46 -3.99
C TYR A 86 1.70 8.76 -3.18
N HIS A 87 1.87 9.91 -3.84
CA HIS A 87 1.78 11.19 -3.17
C HIS A 87 0.40 11.47 -2.59
N LYS A 88 -0.66 11.13 -3.31
CA LYS A 88 -2.03 11.28 -2.80
C LYS A 88 -2.28 10.39 -1.59
N LEU A 89 -1.80 9.16 -1.64
CA LEU A 89 -1.94 8.23 -0.53
C LEU A 89 -1.15 8.71 0.69
N CYS A 90 0.08 9.15 0.50
CA CYS A 90 0.92 9.71 1.57
C CYS A 90 0.26 10.92 2.24
N GLU A 91 -0.33 11.80 1.45
CA GLU A 91 -1.03 12.98 1.97
C GLU A 91 -2.21 12.57 2.84
N ARG A 92 -3.00 11.61 2.39
CA ARG A 92 -4.13 11.09 3.15
C ARG A 92 -3.70 10.48 4.48
N LEU A 93 -2.64 9.70 4.48
CA LEU A 93 -2.13 9.07 5.69
C LEU A 93 -1.49 10.07 6.64
N ARG A 94 -0.80 11.08 6.10
CA ARG A 94 -0.23 12.13 6.92
C ARG A 94 -1.31 12.87 7.70
N LYS A 95 -2.43 13.18 7.07
CA LYS A 95 -3.58 13.80 7.73
C LYS A 95 -4.14 12.91 8.84
N THR A 96 -4.16 11.61 8.62
CA THR A 96 -4.62 10.65 9.63
C THR A 96 -3.70 10.65 10.84
N TRP A 97 -2.39 10.62 10.64
CA TRP A 97 -1.43 10.69 11.73
C TRP A 97 -1.48 12.03 12.48
N GLU A 98 -1.68 13.14 11.77
CA GLU A 98 -1.80 14.46 12.38
C GLU A 98 -3.01 14.56 13.33
N ARG A 99 -4.02 13.73 13.10
CA ARG A 99 -5.18 13.62 14.01
C ARG A 99 -4.92 12.69 15.20
N GLY A 100 -3.72 12.16 15.34
CA GLY A 100 -3.37 11.22 16.40
C GLY A 100 -3.89 9.82 16.19
N GLN A 101 -4.30 9.47 14.97
CA GLN A 101 -4.79 8.13 14.65
C GLN A 101 -3.64 7.24 14.20
N SER A 102 -3.78 5.94 14.45
CA SER A 102 -2.85 4.92 13.94
C SER A 102 -3.30 4.42 12.58
N VAL A 103 -2.35 3.96 11.78
CA VAL A 103 -2.62 3.36 10.47
C VAL A 103 -2.09 1.94 10.46
N VAL A 104 -2.92 1.01 10.05
CA VAL A 104 -2.58 -0.41 9.96
C VAL A 104 -2.83 -0.89 8.54
N LEU A 105 -1.87 -1.61 7.98
CA LEU A 105 -2.02 -2.30 6.71
C LEU A 105 -2.33 -3.77 6.98
N LYS A 106 -3.46 -4.23 6.47
CA LYS A 106 -3.85 -5.63 6.56
C LYS A 106 -3.71 -6.26 5.19
N ILE A 107 -2.86 -7.26 5.09
CA ILE A 107 -2.60 -7.97 3.83
C ILE A 107 -3.37 -9.28 3.82
N ARG A 108 -4.16 -9.46 2.81
CA ARG A 108 -4.96 -10.67 2.58
C ARG A 108 -4.55 -11.38 1.30
#